data_6f92ff509f7c2a69e503462e24b0b9d2
#
_entry.id   6f92ff509f7c2a69e503462e24b0b9d2
#
_cell.length_a   1.000
_cell.length_b   1.000
_cell.length_c   1.000
_cell.angle_alpha   90.00
_cell.angle_beta   90.00
_cell.angle_gamma   90.00
#
_symmetry.space_group_name_H-M   'P 1'
#
loop_
_entity.id
_entity.type
_entity.pdbx_description
1 polymer ?
#
loop_
_entity_poly.entity_id
_entity_poly.type
_entity_poly.pdbx_seq_one_letter_code
_entity_poly.pdbx_strand_id
1 'polypeptide(L)'
;MDGSSQILIDFNKRAQKVFFPLYEKFKESAKLLNRVRDDNVFQQQQSKYLQTLKQQLESLALEILNKNRSVGNHSQLNKKLTDEINEYVNEFRQKSRSL
;
A
#
# COMPACT_ATOMS: atom_id res chain seq x y z
N MET A 1 8.91 24.78 -10.28
CA MET A 1 9.02 23.49 -9.61
C MET A 1 7.71 23.15 -8.93
N ASP A 2 7.23 21.99 -9.21
CA ASP A 2 5.98 21.53 -8.64
C ASP A 2 6.27 20.85 -7.29
N GLY A 3 5.80 21.44 -6.18
CA GLY A 3 5.97 20.87 -4.85
C GLY A 3 5.35 19.48 -4.69
N SER A 4 4.41 19.10 -5.57
CA SER A 4 3.79 17.78 -5.51
C SER A 4 4.74 16.64 -5.86
N SER A 5 5.77 16.89 -6.67
CA SER A 5 6.76 15.86 -6.98
C SER A 5 7.54 15.43 -5.74
N GLN A 6 7.96 16.39 -4.93
CA GLN A 6 8.67 16.08 -3.69
C GLN A 6 7.76 15.37 -2.68
N ILE A 7 6.51 15.77 -2.62
CA ILE A 7 5.51 15.14 -1.75
C ILE A 7 5.30 13.68 -2.14
N LEU A 8 5.21 13.40 -3.43
CA LEU A 8 5.05 12.02 -3.93
C LEU A 8 6.29 11.17 -3.65
N ILE A 9 7.48 11.74 -3.80
CA ILE A 9 8.72 11.04 -3.46
C ILE A 9 8.73 10.67 -1.98
N ASP A 10 8.38 11.61 -1.11
CA ASP A 10 8.30 11.36 0.34
C ASP A 10 7.25 10.28 0.66
N PHE A 11 6.09 10.38 0.04
CA PHE A 11 5.04 9.38 0.20
C PHE A 11 5.55 7.98 -0.19
N ASN A 12 6.19 7.87 -1.34
CA ASN A 12 6.69 6.58 -1.81
C ASN A 12 7.75 5.99 -0.89
N LYS A 13 8.64 6.80 -0.36
CA LYS A 13 9.65 6.34 0.62
C LYS A 13 8.98 5.74 1.85
N ARG A 14 7.98 6.41 2.38
CA ARG A 14 7.25 5.95 3.57
C ARG A 14 6.36 4.75 3.25
N ALA A 15 5.75 4.76 2.06
CA ALA A 15 4.89 3.66 1.62
C ALA A 15 5.67 2.35 1.51
N GLN A 16 6.90 2.40 1.03
CA GLN A 16 7.75 1.21 0.95
C GLN A 16 8.03 0.63 2.32
N LYS A 17 8.21 1.47 3.33
CA LYS A 17 8.42 1.03 4.72
C LYS A 17 7.17 0.36 5.31
N VAL A 18 6.00 0.65 4.77
CA VAL A 18 4.76 -0.04 5.11
C VAL A 18 4.63 -1.35 4.32
N PHE A 19 4.88 -1.26 3.02
CA PHE A 19 4.68 -2.37 2.08
C PHE A 19 5.57 -3.57 2.37
N PHE A 20 6.88 -3.35 2.48
CA PHE A 20 7.83 -4.47 2.59
C PHE A 20 7.63 -5.31 3.85
N PRO A 21 7.52 -4.73 5.06
CA PRO A 21 7.29 -5.57 6.24
C PRO A 21 5.98 -6.32 6.18
N LEU A 22 4.94 -5.69 5.63
CA LEU A 22 3.62 -6.31 5.52
C LEU A 22 3.65 -7.47 4.54
N TYR A 23 4.30 -7.28 3.39
CA TYR A 23 4.47 -8.33 2.38
C TYR A 23 5.27 -9.50 2.93
N GLU A 24 6.35 -9.23 3.67
CA GLU A 24 7.16 -10.30 4.27
C GLU A 24 6.37 -11.13 5.28
N LYS A 25 5.54 -10.48 6.09
CA LYS A 25 4.64 -11.18 7.01
C LYS A 25 3.66 -12.07 6.28
N PHE A 26 3.07 -11.55 5.21
CA PHE A 26 2.15 -12.32 4.39
C PHE A 26 2.86 -13.50 3.73
N LYS A 27 4.05 -13.29 3.21
CA LYS A 27 4.85 -14.33 2.57
C LYS A 27 5.13 -15.49 3.51
N GLU A 28 5.48 -15.21 4.77
CA GLU A 28 5.69 -16.24 5.77
C GLU A 28 4.40 -17.00 6.09
N SER A 29 3.29 -16.28 6.24
CA SER A 29 1.97 -16.92 6.43
C SER A 29 1.60 -17.79 5.25
N ALA A 30 1.87 -17.33 4.03
CA ALA A 30 1.56 -18.09 2.82
C ALA A 30 2.35 -19.40 2.74
N LYS A 31 3.60 -19.41 3.20
CA LYS A 31 4.41 -20.64 3.25
C LYS A 31 3.76 -21.69 4.15
N LEU A 32 3.20 -21.27 5.27
CA LEU A 32 2.51 -22.17 6.19
C LEU A 32 1.19 -22.66 5.58
N LEU A 33 0.45 -21.78 4.89
CA LEU A 33 -0.81 -22.12 4.25
C LEU A 33 -0.62 -23.07 3.06
N ASN A 34 0.49 -22.94 2.34
CA ASN A 34 0.78 -23.83 1.22
C ASN A 34 0.93 -25.28 1.65
N ARG A 35 1.32 -25.54 2.89
CA ARG A 35 1.39 -26.91 3.42
C ARG A 35 0.03 -27.53 3.61
N VAL A 36 -1.00 -26.68 3.85
CA VAL A 36 -2.37 -27.12 4.07
C VAL A 36 -3.19 -27.11 2.79
N ARG A 37 -2.75 -26.36 1.77
CA ARG A 37 -3.41 -26.17 0.47
C ARG A 37 -4.86 -25.75 0.56
N ASP A 38 -5.16 -24.82 1.48
CA ASP A 38 -6.51 -24.28 1.62
C ASP A 38 -6.58 -22.93 0.92
N ASP A 39 -7.12 -22.95 -0.31
CA ASP A 39 -7.24 -21.73 -1.13
C ASP A 39 -8.16 -20.69 -0.49
N ASN A 40 -9.19 -21.12 0.22
CA ASN A 40 -10.10 -20.19 0.89
C ASN A 40 -9.40 -19.42 1.99
N VAL A 41 -8.60 -20.11 2.80
CA VAL A 41 -7.82 -19.47 3.86
C VAL A 41 -6.79 -18.53 3.27
N PHE A 42 -6.13 -18.95 2.18
CA PHE A 42 -5.16 -18.10 1.48
C PHE A 42 -5.82 -16.80 0.99
N GLN A 43 -6.99 -16.90 0.34
CA GLN A 43 -7.69 -15.72 -0.16
C GLN A 43 -8.16 -14.80 0.96
N GLN A 44 -8.62 -15.36 2.07
CA GLN A 44 -9.03 -14.58 3.24
C GLN A 44 -7.85 -13.82 3.83
N GLN A 45 -6.71 -14.46 3.97
CA GLN A 45 -5.49 -13.84 4.47
C GLN A 45 -5.01 -12.76 3.51
N GLN A 46 -5.00 -13.04 2.21
CA GLN A 46 -4.62 -12.05 1.20
C GLN A 46 -5.51 -10.81 1.28
N SER A 47 -6.81 -10.99 1.35
CA SER A 47 -7.76 -9.87 1.46
C SER A 47 -7.52 -9.04 2.71
N LYS A 48 -7.24 -9.70 3.82
CA LYS A 48 -6.97 -9.04 5.10
C LYS A 48 -5.71 -8.18 5.04
N TYR A 49 -4.64 -8.72 4.46
CA TYR A 49 -3.38 -7.98 4.30
C TYR A 49 -3.53 -6.82 3.30
N LEU A 50 -4.27 -7.05 2.21
CA LEU A 50 -4.54 -5.99 1.24
C LEU A 50 -5.33 -4.84 1.87
N GLN A 51 -6.31 -5.15 2.68
CA GLN A 51 -7.10 -4.14 3.39
C GLN A 51 -6.25 -3.36 4.37
N THR A 52 -5.40 -4.05 5.13
CA THR A 52 -4.48 -3.42 6.08
C THR A 52 -3.51 -2.49 5.35
N LEU A 53 -2.94 -2.96 4.24
CA LEU A 53 -2.04 -2.15 3.42
C LEU A 53 -2.74 -0.88 2.94
N LYS A 54 -3.94 -1.03 2.39
CA LYS A 54 -4.70 0.11 1.89
C LYS A 54 -5.00 1.12 3.00
N GLN A 55 -5.44 0.64 4.16
CA GLN A 55 -5.75 1.52 5.29
C GLN A 55 -4.52 2.28 5.78
N GLN A 56 -3.39 1.61 5.90
CA GLN A 56 -2.15 2.25 6.34
C GLN A 56 -1.66 3.28 5.34
N LEU A 57 -1.75 2.98 4.04
CA LEU A 57 -1.35 3.92 3.00
C LEU A 57 -2.30 5.11 2.91
N GLU A 58 -3.59 4.90 3.11
CA GLU A 58 -4.58 5.99 3.16
C GLU A 58 -4.32 6.92 4.35
N SER A 59 -4.00 6.35 5.51
CA SER A 59 -3.65 7.14 6.69
C SER A 59 -2.40 7.96 6.46
N LEU A 60 -1.40 7.38 5.81
CA LEU A 60 -0.16 8.07 5.46
C LEU A 60 -0.43 9.21 4.48
N ALA A 61 -1.25 8.97 3.46
CA ALA A 61 -1.63 9.99 2.49
C ALA A 61 -2.36 11.15 3.16
N LEU A 62 -3.28 10.84 4.07
CA LEU A 62 -4.03 11.86 4.81
C LEU A 62 -3.10 12.72 5.66
N GLU A 63 -2.14 12.10 6.34
CA GLU A 63 -1.14 12.81 7.13
C GLU A 63 -0.33 13.77 6.25
N ILE A 64 0.11 13.32 5.09
CA ILE A 64 0.88 14.12 4.15
C ILE A 64 0.05 15.28 3.62
N LEU A 65 -1.22 15.05 3.27
CA LEU A 65 -2.12 16.11 2.82
C LEU A 65 -2.33 17.17 3.90
N ASN A 66 -2.49 16.74 5.15
CA ASN A 66 -2.66 17.66 6.27
C ASN A 66 -1.43 18.53 6.52
N LYS A 67 -0.23 17.98 6.35
CA LYS A 67 1.02 18.72 6.50
C LYS A 67 1.25 19.71 5.37
N ASN A 68 0.62 19.51 4.22
CA ASN A 68 0.83 20.30 3.02
C ASN A 68 -0.43 21.06 2.60
N ARG A 69 -1.17 21.57 3.56
CA ARG A 69 -2.43 22.29 3.30
C ARG A 69 -2.25 23.53 2.44
N SER A 70 -1.08 24.16 2.49
CA SER A 70 -0.78 25.37 1.74
C SER A 70 -0.41 25.09 0.28
N VAL A 71 -0.23 23.84 -0.10
CA VAL A 71 0.06 23.47 -1.49
C VAL A 71 -1.21 23.59 -2.33
N GLY A 72 -1.14 24.30 -3.46
CA GLY A 72 -2.25 24.41 -4.37
C GLY A 72 -2.61 23.06 -4.99
N ASN A 73 -3.82 22.93 -5.50
CA ASN A 73 -4.29 21.73 -6.18
C ASN A 73 -4.32 20.46 -5.33
N HIS A 74 -4.88 20.58 -4.12
CA HIS A 74 -5.08 19.44 -3.23
C HIS A 74 -5.84 18.29 -3.90
N SER A 75 -6.80 18.61 -4.77
CA SER A 75 -7.57 17.59 -5.48
C SER A 75 -6.69 16.74 -6.39
N GLN A 76 -5.76 17.36 -7.11
CA GLN A 76 -4.82 16.64 -7.97
C GLN A 76 -3.84 15.82 -7.16
N LEU A 77 -3.34 16.39 -6.06
CA LEU A 77 -2.42 15.67 -5.18
C LEU A 77 -3.11 14.46 -4.56
N ASN A 78 -4.33 14.62 -4.08
CA ASN A 78 -5.12 13.53 -3.52
C ASN A 78 -5.34 12.42 -4.56
N LYS A 79 -5.63 12.78 -5.80
CA LYS A 79 -5.80 11.83 -6.89
C LYS A 79 -4.52 11.05 -7.15
N LYS A 80 -3.37 11.74 -7.21
CA LYS A 80 -2.07 11.10 -7.43
C LYS A 80 -1.72 10.15 -6.28
N LEU A 81 -1.99 10.55 -5.04
CA LEU A 81 -1.77 9.68 -3.89
C LEU A 81 -2.67 8.44 -3.94
N THR A 82 -3.92 8.62 -4.33
CA THR A 82 -4.86 7.50 -4.49
C THR A 82 -4.38 6.54 -5.57
N ASP A 83 -3.88 7.07 -6.69
CA ASP A 83 -3.34 6.24 -7.77
C ASP A 83 -2.13 5.43 -7.29
N GLU A 84 -1.24 6.07 -6.52
CA GLU A 84 -0.07 5.38 -5.95
C GLU A 84 -0.50 4.28 -4.98
N ILE A 85 -1.49 4.53 -4.14
CA ILE A 85 -2.04 3.52 -3.22
C ILE A 85 -2.56 2.32 -4.01
N ASN A 86 -3.32 2.58 -5.07
CA ASN A 86 -3.86 1.51 -5.91
C ASN A 86 -2.76 0.70 -6.59
N GLU A 87 -1.68 1.34 -7.01
CA GLU A 87 -0.52 0.65 -7.58
C GLU A 87 0.14 -0.27 -6.56
N TYR A 88 0.32 0.19 -5.32
CA TYR A 88 0.88 -0.65 -4.25
C TYR A 88 -0.02 -1.84 -3.94
N VAL A 89 -1.32 -1.61 -3.88
CA VAL A 89 -2.29 -2.70 -3.63
C VAL A 89 -2.22 -3.73 -4.76
N ASN A 90 -2.18 -3.28 -6.01
CA ASN A 90 -2.08 -4.18 -7.16
C ASN A 90 -0.75 -4.94 -7.17
N GLU A 91 0.35 -4.28 -6.85
CA GLU A 91 1.67 -4.91 -6.77
C GLU A 91 1.69 -6.01 -5.71
N PHE A 92 1.13 -5.72 -4.54
CA PHE A 92 1.02 -6.72 -3.46
C PHE A 92 0.22 -7.94 -3.95
N ARG A 93 -0.92 -7.69 -4.61
CA ARG A 93 -1.77 -8.75 -5.12
C ARG A 93 -1.05 -9.62 -6.16
N GLN A 94 -0.34 -8.97 -7.09
CA GLN A 94 0.38 -9.69 -8.14
C GLN A 94 1.54 -10.49 -7.59
N LYS A 95 2.32 -9.92 -6.69
CA LYS A 95 3.44 -10.63 -6.05
C LYS A 95 2.94 -11.79 -5.22
N SER A 96 1.80 -11.64 -4.54
CA SER A 96 1.25 -12.70 -3.70
C SER A 96 0.73 -13.89 -4.51
N ARG A 97 0.37 -13.69 -5.78
CA ARG A 97 -0.09 -14.77 -6.66
C ARG A 97 1.02 -15.77 -6.98
N SER A 98 2.28 -15.35 -6.92
CA SER A 98 3.41 -16.22 -7.22
C SER A 98 3.93 -17.00 -6.00
N LEU A 99 3.32 -16.82 -4.86
CA LEU A 99 3.72 -17.51 -3.62
C LEU A 99 3.15 -18.96 -3.52
#